data_0196245b998e03753f2e9773752bf8b1
#
_entry.id   0196245b998e03753f2e9773752bf8b1
#
_cell.length_a   1.000
_cell.length_b   1.000
_cell.length_c   1.000
_cell.angle_alpha   90.00
_cell.angle_beta   90.00
_cell.angle_gamma   90.00
#
_symmetry.space_group_name_H-M   'P 1'
#
loop_
_entity.id
_entity.type
_entity.pdbx_description
1 polymer ?
#
loop_
_entity_poly.entity_id
_entity_poly.type
_entity_poly.pdbx_seq_one_letter_code
_entity_poly.pdbx_strand_id
1 'polypeptide(L)'
;MAKLEMNKNTPLEFGLYSLGDHLLNPFKGEKVSYEQRINEIIEASKLADEAGIDVFAVGESHQEHFTTQAHTVVLGAIAQATKHIKVSSSSTIISATDPVRVFEDFATLDLISHGRAEIVAGRASRTGIFDLFGYDLKDYDELFEEKLGLLLELNKTERITWSGKYRPELRNMKIFPRPIDNILPIWSAVGGPPASAIKAGKQGVPMMITTLGGPAMNFKGSIDAYRQAATEAGFDASPKSLPVSTASLFYTAETTQDAMREFYPHLNTGMSFIRGVGYPKQQFANSPDYREALMVGSPQQIIEKILYQHELYGHQRFMAQIDFGGVPFENVMKNIELIGNDIIPAIKKHLSK
;
A
#
# COMPACT_ATOMS: atom_id res chain seq x y z
N MET A 1 -21.64 -3.44 -4.51
CA MET A 1 -20.39 -3.05 -3.87
C MET A 1 -19.70 -4.30 -3.41
N ALA A 2 -18.39 -4.44 -3.72
CA ALA A 2 -17.60 -5.51 -3.14
C ALA A 2 -17.68 -5.39 -1.62
N LYS A 3 -18.08 -6.46 -0.97
CA LYS A 3 -17.98 -6.54 0.47
C LYS A 3 -16.51 -6.73 0.80
N LEU A 4 -15.82 -5.63 1.08
CA LEU A 4 -14.52 -5.71 1.75
C LEU A 4 -14.77 -6.40 3.09
N GLU A 5 -14.53 -7.69 3.15
CA GLU A 5 -14.54 -8.39 4.42
C GLU A 5 -13.23 -8.08 5.15
N MET A 6 -13.25 -6.94 5.85
CA MET A 6 -12.24 -6.69 6.89
C MET A 6 -12.33 -7.81 7.91
N ASN A 7 -11.19 -8.23 8.42
CA ASN A 7 -11.15 -9.27 9.45
C ASN A 7 -12.09 -8.90 10.60
N LYS A 8 -13.19 -9.62 10.75
CA LYS A 8 -14.25 -9.35 11.75
C LYS A 8 -13.74 -9.42 13.19
N ASN A 9 -12.58 -10.02 13.39
CA ASN A 9 -11.96 -10.24 14.70
C ASN A 9 -10.89 -9.21 15.05
N THR A 10 -10.62 -8.24 14.16
CA THR A 10 -9.56 -7.25 14.36
C THR A 10 -10.09 -5.88 13.97
N PRO A 11 -10.24 -4.94 14.92
CA PRO A 11 -10.70 -3.58 14.63
C PRO A 11 -9.70 -2.80 13.77
N LEU A 12 -8.43 -3.24 13.73
CA LEU A 12 -7.37 -2.67 12.92
C LEU A 12 -6.52 -3.81 12.32
N GLU A 13 -6.49 -3.93 10.99
CA GLU A 13 -5.58 -4.82 10.27
C GLU A 13 -4.17 -4.21 10.23
N PHE A 14 -3.16 -5.06 10.37
CA PHE A 14 -1.76 -4.70 10.18
C PHE A 14 -1.23 -5.33 8.90
N GLY A 15 -0.69 -4.51 8.00
CA GLY A 15 -0.11 -4.98 6.75
C GLY A 15 1.31 -4.50 6.53
N LEU A 16 2.02 -5.23 5.68
CA LEU A 16 3.34 -4.87 5.21
C LEU A 16 3.30 -4.59 3.71
N TYR A 17 4.22 -3.74 3.23
CA TYR A 17 4.43 -3.61 1.80
C TYR A 17 5.89 -3.35 1.45
N SER A 18 6.25 -3.77 0.24
CA SER A 18 7.54 -3.54 -0.39
C SER A 18 7.34 -2.88 -1.75
N LEU A 19 8.19 -1.93 -2.09
CA LEU A 19 8.34 -1.42 -3.46
C LEU A 19 9.53 -2.08 -4.17
N GLY A 20 10.20 -3.02 -3.49
CA GLY A 20 11.40 -3.68 -4.01
C GLY A 20 12.59 -2.74 -4.09
N ASP A 21 12.78 -1.89 -3.09
CA ASP A 21 13.91 -0.95 -3.03
C ASP A 21 15.24 -1.69 -3.25
N HIS A 22 15.99 -1.27 -4.26
CA HIS A 22 17.24 -1.89 -4.70
C HIS A 22 18.36 -0.87 -4.74
N LEU A 23 18.82 -0.50 -3.56
CA LEU A 23 19.82 0.55 -3.30
C LEU A 23 21.07 -0.04 -2.64
N LEU A 24 22.16 0.72 -2.69
CA LEU A 24 23.35 0.40 -1.91
C LEU A 24 23.04 0.49 -0.42
N ASN A 25 23.46 -0.53 0.33
CA ASN A 25 23.42 -0.46 1.78
C ASN A 25 24.34 0.69 2.24
N PRO A 26 23.79 1.71 2.93
CA PRO A 26 24.57 2.91 3.30
C PRO A 26 25.68 2.64 4.32
N PHE A 27 25.68 1.49 5.00
CA PHE A 27 26.72 1.10 5.94
C PHE A 27 27.84 0.27 5.30
N LYS A 28 27.47 -0.62 4.34
CA LYS A 28 28.40 -1.58 3.72
C LYS A 28 28.86 -1.14 2.32
N GLY A 29 28.13 -0.24 1.66
CA GLY A 29 28.37 0.15 0.27
C GLY A 29 28.10 -0.97 -0.75
N GLU A 30 27.41 -2.04 -0.35
CA GLU A 30 27.08 -3.19 -1.16
C GLU A 30 25.63 -3.18 -1.61
N LYS A 31 25.35 -3.82 -2.72
CA LYS A 31 24.02 -3.98 -3.29
C LYS A 31 23.79 -5.46 -3.58
N VAL A 32 22.68 -6.01 -3.11
CA VAL A 32 22.29 -7.38 -3.42
C VAL A 32 21.92 -7.52 -4.91
N SER A 33 21.92 -8.76 -5.44
CA SER A 33 21.45 -8.99 -6.81
C SER A 33 19.93 -8.78 -6.93
N TYR A 34 19.43 -8.58 -8.15
CA TYR A 34 18.00 -8.53 -8.43
C TYR A 34 17.29 -9.83 -8.01
N GLU A 35 17.91 -10.98 -8.32
CA GLU A 35 17.41 -12.29 -7.94
C GLU A 35 17.27 -12.39 -6.42
N GLN A 36 18.31 -12.03 -5.67
CA GLN A 36 18.29 -12.07 -4.21
C GLN A 36 17.18 -11.17 -3.65
N ARG A 37 17.05 -9.91 -4.13
CA ARG A 37 16.03 -8.98 -3.65
C ARG A 37 14.61 -9.50 -3.88
N ILE A 38 14.30 -10.07 -5.04
CA ILE A 38 12.98 -10.65 -5.30
C ILE A 38 12.70 -11.83 -4.37
N ASN A 39 13.69 -12.72 -4.16
CA ASN A 39 13.53 -13.84 -3.23
C ASN A 39 13.37 -13.38 -1.77
N GLU A 40 14.08 -12.34 -1.35
CA GLU A 40 13.91 -11.72 -0.01
C GLU A 40 12.49 -11.19 0.22
N ILE A 41 11.86 -10.59 -0.80
CA ILE A 41 10.46 -10.13 -0.72
C ILE A 41 9.51 -11.31 -0.53
N ILE A 42 9.72 -12.40 -1.27
CA ILE A 42 8.90 -13.62 -1.13
C ILE A 42 9.09 -14.23 0.26
N GLU A 43 10.32 -14.35 0.74
CA GLU A 43 10.60 -14.86 2.09
C GLU A 43 10.00 -13.96 3.20
N ALA A 44 10.09 -12.62 3.05
CA ALA A 44 9.45 -11.70 3.98
C ALA A 44 7.93 -11.93 4.05
N SER A 45 7.28 -12.23 2.92
CA SER A 45 5.84 -12.53 2.89
C SER A 45 5.47 -13.81 3.63
N LYS A 46 6.32 -14.84 3.57
CA LYS A 46 6.14 -16.10 4.32
C LYS A 46 6.26 -15.86 5.81
N LEU A 47 7.32 -15.15 6.23
CA LEU A 47 7.51 -14.77 7.64
C LEU A 47 6.34 -13.92 8.16
N ALA A 48 5.82 -13.01 7.34
CA ALA A 48 4.65 -12.21 7.67
C ALA A 48 3.37 -13.06 7.86
N ASP A 49 3.14 -14.05 6.99
CA ASP A 49 2.02 -15.01 7.11
C ASP A 49 2.12 -15.82 8.39
N GLU A 50 3.32 -16.35 8.71
CA GLU A 50 3.61 -17.11 9.93
C GLU A 50 3.46 -16.25 11.20
N ALA A 51 3.83 -14.96 11.13
CA ALA A 51 3.68 -13.99 12.23
C ALA A 51 2.23 -13.50 12.45
N GLY A 52 1.29 -13.94 11.61
CA GLY A 52 -0.12 -13.56 11.73
C GLY A 52 -0.41 -12.11 11.30
N ILE A 53 0.37 -11.57 10.39
CA ILE A 53 0.14 -10.27 9.76
C ILE A 53 -1.01 -10.42 8.74
N ASP A 54 -1.89 -9.42 8.65
CA ASP A 54 -3.13 -9.54 7.90
C ASP A 54 -2.94 -9.35 6.37
N VAL A 55 -1.99 -8.52 5.94
CA VAL A 55 -1.80 -8.15 4.51
C VAL A 55 -0.31 -8.06 4.17
N PHE A 56 0.08 -8.61 3.02
CA PHE A 56 1.36 -8.33 2.37
C PHE A 56 1.13 -7.76 0.97
N ALA A 57 1.75 -6.62 0.69
CA ALA A 57 1.56 -5.93 -0.57
C ALA A 57 2.88 -5.68 -1.30
N VAL A 58 2.81 -5.66 -2.63
CA VAL A 58 3.93 -5.28 -3.49
C VAL A 58 3.49 -4.15 -4.41
N GLY A 59 4.27 -3.07 -4.44
CA GLY A 59 3.99 -1.93 -5.28
C GLY A 59 4.71 -2.00 -6.62
N GLU A 60 4.13 -1.36 -7.62
CA GLU A 60 4.69 -1.19 -8.97
C GLU A 60 5.58 0.05 -9.02
N SER A 61 6.81 -0.08 -9.54
CA SER A 61 7.76 1.02 -9.67
C SER A 61 8.74 0.77 -10.81
N HIS A 62 8.86 1.71 -11.74
CA HIS A 62 9.61 1.51 -12.99
C HIS A 62 10.95 2.24 -13.06
N GLN A 63 11.50 2.67 -11.92
CA GLN A 63 12.83 3.27 -11.84
C GLN A 63 13.90 2.20 -11.59
N GLU A 64 15.15 2.53 -11.95
CA GLU A 64 16.31 1.64 -11.87
C GLU A 64 16.66 1.09 -10.48
N HIS A 65 16.18 1.78 -9.44
CA HIS A 65 16.44 1.42 -8.03
C HIS A 65 15.30 0.64 -7.37
N PHE A 66 14.47 -0.03 -8.17
CA PHE A 66 13.43 -0.96 -7.73
C PHE A 66 13.51 -2.28 -8.48
N THR A 67 12.86 -3.32 -7.93
CA THR A 67 12.83 -4.67 -8.54
C THR A 67 11.42 -5.16 -8.84
N THR A 68 10.39 -4.37 -8.55
CA THR A 68 8.98 -4.81 -8.61
C THR A 68 8.21 -4.18 -9.77
N GLN A 69 8.87 -3.98 -10.91
CA GLN A 69 8.24 -3.49 -12.14
C GLN A 69 7.08 -4.40 -12.58
N ALA A 70 7.28 -5.71 -12.53
CA ALA A 70 6.25 -6.72 -12.80
C ALA A 70 5.67 -7.25 -11.47
N HIS A 71 5.11 -6.36 -10.65
CA HIS A 71 4.64 -6.67 -9.30
C HIS A 71 3.62 -7.82 -9.25
N THR A 72 2.76 -7.98 -10.26
CA THR A 72 1.76 -9.07 -10.32
C THR A 72 2.42 -10.44 -10.42
N VAL A 73 3.60 -10.55 -11.08
CA VAL A 73 4.39 -11.80 -11.13
C VAL A 73 4.93 -12.15 -9.74
N VAL A 74 5.45 -11.16 -9.00
CA VAL A 74 5.93 -11.34 -7.62
C VAL A 74 4.76 -11.71 -6.70
N LEU A 75 3.61 -11.03 -6.82
CA LEU A 75 2.41 -11.36 -6.07
C LEU A 75 1.91 -12.79 -6.34
N GLY A 76 2.04 -13.29 -7.57
CA GLY A 76 1.72 -14.69 -7.91
C GLY A 76 2.61 -15.69 -7.14
N ALA A 77 3.91 -15.42 -7.02
CA ALA A 77 4.82 -16.23 -6.20
C ALA A 77 4.46 -16.16 -4.71
N ILE A 78 4.16 -14.98 -4.18
CA ILE A 78 3.71 -14.77 -2.80
C ILE A 78 2.40 -15.52 -2.53
N ALA A 79 1.43 -15.46 -3.43
CA ALA A 79 0.15 -16.15 -3.29
C ALA A 79 0.31 -17.67 -3.12
N GLN A 80 1.25 -18.26 -3.86
CA GLN A 80 1.60 -19.69 -3.76
C GLN A 80 2.40 -20.02 -2.49
N ALA A 81 3.26 -19.09 -2.04
CA ALA A 81 4.15 -19.30 -0.90
C ALA A 81 3.46 -19.11 0.46
N THR A 82 2.30 -18.48 0.50
CA THR A 82 1.55 -18.09 1.73
C THR A 82 0.17 -18.76 1.79
N LYS A 83 -0.45 -18.79 2.98
CA LYS A 83 -1.73 -19.51 3.20
C LYS A 83 -2.86 -18.62 3.70
N HIS A 84 -2.57 -17.62 4.53
CA HIS A 84 -3.58 -16.85 5.27
C HIS A 84 -3.54 -15.36 4.94
N ILE A 85 -2.36 -14.79 4.74
CA ILE A 85 -2.14 -13.39 4.51
C ILE A 85 -2.80 -12.92 3.21
N LYS A 86 -3.48 -11.78 3.24
CA LYS A 86 -4.02 -11.14 2.03
C LYS A 86 -2.90 -10.69 1.13
N VAL A 87 -3.07 -10.86 -0.18
CA VAL A 87 -2.08 -10.51 -1.21
C VAL A 87 -2.58 -9.29 -1.96
N SER A 88 -1.91 -8.16 -1.80
CA SER A 88 -2.36 -6.87 -2.30
C SER A 88 -1.31 -6.17 -3.15
N SER A 89 -1.72 -5.23 -3.99
CA SER A 89 -0.77 -4.24 -4.52
C SER A 89 -0.64 -3.03 -3.60
N SER A 90 0.49 -2.29 -3.73
CA SER A 90 0.67 -1.03 -2.99
C SER A 90 1.60 -0.03 -3.73
N SER A 91 1.16 0.44 -4.89
CA SER A 91 -0.06 0.27 -5.64
C SER A 91 0.23 -0.28 -7.05
N THR A 92 -0.81 -0.73 -7.76
CA THR A 92 -0.78 -0.92 -9.21
C THR A 92 -0.95 0.43 -9.90
N ILE A 93 -0.05 0.80 -10.81
CA ILE A 93 -0.10 2.07 -11.54
C ILE A 93 -1.09 1.95 -12.70
N ILE A 94 -2.37 2.08 -12.39
CA ILE A 94 -3.43 1.89 -13.39
C ILE A 94 -3.40 2.94 -14.50
N SER A 95 -2.84 4.14 -14.24
CA SER A 95 -2.69 5.19 -15.25
C SER A 95 -1.92 4.73 -16.48
N ALA A 96 -0.91 3.87 -16.32
CA ALA A 96 -0.05 3.39 -17.41
C ALA A 96 -0.34 1.95 -17.86
N THR A 97 -1.32 1.27 -17.26
CA THR A 97 -1.68 -0.13 -17.56
C THR A 97 -3.10 -0.22 -18.11
N ASP A 98 -3.42 -1.26 -18.91
CA ASP A 98 -4.78 -1.53 -19.36
C ASP A 98 -5.62 -2.11 -18.22
N PRO A 99 -6.77 -1.51 -17.85
CA PRO A 99 -7.63 -1.99 -16.77
C PRO A 99 -8.15 -3.43 -16.96
N VAL A 100 -8.32 -3.88 -18.19
CA VAL A 100 -8.70 -5.27 -18.49
C VAL A 100 -7.59 -6.20 -18.05
N ARG A 101 -6.32 -5.89 -18.38
CA ARG A 101 -5.18 -6.69 -17.96
C ARG A 101 -5.05 -6.71 -16.44
N VAL A 102 -5.20 -5.55 -15.80
CA VAL A 102 -5.17 -5.48 -14.31
C VAL A 102 -6.25 -6.37 -13.69
N PHE A 103 -7.47 -6.33 -14.25
CA PHE A 103 -8.55 -7.18 -13.77
C PHE A 103 -8.24 -8.68 -13.96
N GLU A 104 -7.75 -9.08 -15.14
CA GLU A 104 -7.37 -10.47 -15.44
C GLU A 104 -6.25 -10.98 -14.53
N ASP A 105 -5.21 -10.16 -14.30
CA ASP A 105 -4.09 -10.50 -13.44
C ASP A 105 -4.56 -10.73 -12.00
N PHE A 106 -5.35 -9.81 -11.43
CA PHE A 106 -5.81 -9.92 -10.06
C PHE A 106 -6.93 -10.94 -9.87
N ALA A 107 -7.79 -11.17 -10.87
CA ALA A 107 -8.72 -12.28 -10.84
C ALA A 107 -8.00 -13.63 -10.85
N THR A 108 -6.92 -13.75 -11.64
CA THR A 108 -6.06 -14.93 -11.64
C THR A 108 -5.35 -15.10 -10.30
N LEU A 109 -4.81 -14.01 -9.75
CA LEU A 109 -4.17 -13.97 -8.44
C LEU A 109 -5.12 -14.40 -7.33
N ASP A 110 -6.40 -13.97 -7.41
CA ASP A 110 -7.44 -14.35 -6.47
C ASP A 110 -7.72 -15.86 -6.49
N LEU A 111 -7.79 -16.46 -7.68
CA LEU A 111 -7.93 -17.91 -7.85
C LEU A 111 -6.72 -18.67 -7.30
N ILE A 112 -5.49 -18.21 -7.57
CA ILE A 112 -4.25 -18.81 -7.05
C ILE A 112 -4.21 -18.72 -5.52
N SER A 113 -4.62 -17.60 -4.95
CA SER A 113 -4.56 -17.33 -3.51
C SER A 113 -5.79 -17.81 -2.74
N HIS A 114 -6.77 -18.43 -3.39
CA HIS A 114 -8.03 -18.86 -2.76
C HIS A 114 -8.81 -17.71 -2.11
N GLY A 115 -9.01 -16.60 -2.84
CA GLY A 115 -9.85 -15.48 -2.41
C GLY A 115 -9.15 -14.44 -1.54
N ARG A 116 -7.78 -14.34 -1.60
CA ARG A 116 -7.00 -13.41 -0.78
C ARG A 116 -6.50 -12.18 -1.53
N ALA A 117 -6.81 -12.01 -2.82
CA ALA A 117 -6.29 -10.92 -3.61
C ALA A 117 -7.04 -9.62 -3.40
N GLU A 118 -6.30 -8.51 -3.35
CA GLU A 118 -6.84 -7.14 -3.32
C GLU A 118 -6.08 -6.23 -4.28
N ILE A 119 -6.73 -5.19 -4.80
CA ILE A 119 -6.11 -4.18 -5.67
C ILE A 119 -6.05 -2.84 -4.92
N VAL A 120 -4.89 -2.20 -4.91
CA VAL A 120 -4.77 -0.78 -4.63
C VAL A 120 -4.43 -0.07 -5.94
N ALA A 121 -5.40 0.62 -6.51
CA ALA A 121 -5.23 1.39 -7.74
C ALA A 121 -4.56 2.72 -7.43
N GLY A 122 -3.44 2.99 -8.07
CA GLY A 122 -2.63 4.19 -7.87
C GLY A 122 -2.33 4.94 -9.15
N ARG A 123 -1.99 6.22 -8.96
CA ARG A 123 -1.32 7.06 -9.95
C ARG A 123 0.19 6.81 -9.86
N ALA A 124 0.92 7.15 -10.87
CA ALA A 124 2.37 7.19 -10.77
C ALA A 124 2.81 8.33 -9.84
N SER A 125 3.43 8.01 -8.71
CA SER A 125 4.11 9.02 -7.88
C SER A 125 5.42 9.52 -8.51
N ARG A 126 5.92 8.78 -9.51
CA ARG A 126 7.13 9.07 -10.30
C ARG A 126 6.77 9.05 -11.77
N THR A 127 6.98 10.18 -12.43
CA THR A 127 6.40 10.46 -13.76
C THR A 127 7.11 9.77 -14.93
N GLY A 128 8.33 9.26 -14.77
CA GLY A 128 9.07 8.58 -15.85
C GLY A 128 8.38 7.36 -16.48
N ILE A 129 7.38 6.79 -15.82
CA ILE A 129 6.55 5.70 -16.36
C ILE A 129 5.71 6.18 -17.58
N PHE A 130 5.33 7.45 -17.63
CA PHE A 130 4.53 7.99 -18.74
C PHE A 130 5.34 7.94 -20.04
N ASP A 131 6.59 8.41 -20.01
CA ASP A 131 7.50 8.32 -21.16
C ASP A 131 7.78 6.86 -21.53
N LEU A 132 7.99 5.98 -20.54
CA LEU A 132 8.30 4.57 -20.76
C LEU A 132 7.18 3.83 -21.52
N PHE A 133 5.91 4.12 -21.22
CA PHE A 133 4.75 3.47 -21.82
C PHE A 133 4.03 4.35 -22.87
N GLY A 134 4.63 5.50 -23.23
CA GLY A 134 4.12 6.33 -24.33
C GLY A 134 2.86 7.13 -24.00
N TYR A 135 2.66 7.50 -22.73
CA TYR A 135 1.59 8.38 -22.29
C TYR A 135 2.07 9.81 -22.10
N ASP A 136 1.21 10.79 -22.34
CA ASP A 136 1.49 12.20 -22.09
C ASP A 136 1.18 12.55 -20.62
N LEU A 137 2.13 13.17 -19.93
CA LEU A 137 1.98 13.57 -18.53
C LEU A 137 0.85 14.59 -18.32
N LYS A 138 0.47 15.36 -19.36
CA LYS A 138 -0.67 16.28 -19.27
C LYS A 138 -2.00 15.55 -18.99
N ASP A 139 -2.10 14.28 -19.37
CA ASP A 139 -3.28 13.44 -19.21
C ASP A 139 -3.29 12.67 -17.88
N TYR A 140 -2.37 13.01 -16.94
CA TYR A 140 -2.13 12.30 -15.67
C TYR A 140 -3.40 11.99 -14.87
N ASP A 141 -4.23 13.00 -14.62
CA ASP A 141 -5.45 12.84 -13.84
C ASP A 141 -6.55 12.11 -14.63
N GLU A 142 -6.74 12.48 -15.91
CA GLU A 142 -7.80 11.90 -16.76
C GLU A 142 -7.55 10.41 -17.04
N LEU A 143 -6.30 10.02 -17.28
CA LEU A 143 -5.90 8.61 -17.44
C LEU A 143 -6.29 7.78 -16.19
N PHE A 144 -6.00 8.28 -15.01
CA PHE A 144 -6.36 7.57 -13.78
C PHE A 144 -7.86 7.45 -13.62
N GLU A 145 -8.61 8.55 -13.78
CA GLU A 145 -10.06 8.58 -13.57
C GLU A 145 -10.77 7.64 -14.56
N GLU A 146 -10.41 7.69 -15.85
CA GLU A 146 -11.01 6.82 -16.87
C GLU A 146 -10.69 5.35 -16.58
N LYS A 147 -9.43 5.02 -16.31
CA LYS A 147 -9.00 3.64 -16.13
C LYS A 147 -9.51 3.03 -14.83
N LEU A 148 -9.57 3.82 -13.74
CA LEU A 148 -10.19 3.37 -12.50
C LEU A 148 -11.70 3.15 -12.70
N GLY A 149 -12.38 4.05 -13.41
CA GLY A 149 -13.79 3.88 -13.75
C GLY A 149 -14.06 2.58 -14.50
N LEU A 150 -13.25 2.27 -15.52
CA LEU A 150 -13.35 1.00 -16.24
C LEU A 150 -13.07 -0.22 -15.33
N LEU A 151 -12.03 -0.17 -14.48
CA LEU A 151 -11.72 -1.26 -13.56
C LEU A 151 -12.89 -1.55 -12.62
N LEU A 152 -13.53 -0.50 -12.07
CA LEU A 152 -14.69 -0.63 -11.21
C LEU A 152 -15.89 -1.25 -11.92
N GLU A 153 -16.12 -0.92 -13.21
CA GLU A 153 -17.20 -1.53 -14.02
C GLU A 153 -16.90 -2.99 -14.39
N LEU A 154 -15.65 -3.33 -14.75
CA LEU A 154 -15.19 -4.71 -14.97
C LEU A 154 -15.42 -5.58 -13.73
N ASN A 155 -15.22 -5.00 -12.56
CA ASN A 155 -15.40 -5.68 -11.28
C ASN A 155 -16.88 -5.98 -10.95
N LYS A 156 -17.82 -5.22 -11.49
CA LYS A 156 -19.27 -5.35 -11.22
C LYS A 156 -19.98 -6.31 -12.19
N THR A 157 -19.49 -6.41 -13.43
CA THR A 157 -20.23 -7.06 -14.52
C THR A 157 -19.38 -8.09 -15.25
N GLU A 158 -20.00 -9.21 -15.63
CA GLU A 158 -19.35 -10.24 -16.45
C GLU A 158 -19.22 -9.78 -17.91
N ARG A 159 -20.20 -8.99 -18.40
CA ARG A 159 -20.22 -8.43 -19.74
C ARG A 159 -20.14 -6.92 -19.67
N ILE A 160 -19.25 -6.34 -20.48
CA ILE A 160 -19.02 -4.92 -20.49
C ILE A 160 -19.12 -4.32 -21.91
N THR A 161 -19.75 -3.17 -21.97
CA THR A 161 -19.65 -2.23 -23.09
C THR A 161 -19.06 -0.94 -22.51
N TRP A 162 -17.96 -0.47 -23.09
CA TRP A 162 -17.21 0.69 -22.60
C TRP A 162 -16.75 1.54 -23.76
N SER A 163 -16.77 2.85 -23.57
CA SER A 163 -16.19 3.82 -24.49
C SER A 163 -15.49 4.91 -23.67
N GLY A 164 -14.25 5.19 -23.98
CA GLY A 164 -13.40 6.17 -23.28
C GLY A 164 -12.48 6.90 -24.24
N LYS A 165 -11.71 7.86 -23.74
CA LYS A 165 -10.75 8.67 -24.49
C LYS A 165 -9.42 7.95 -24.72
N TYR A 166 -8.97 7.20 -23.69
CA TYR A 166 -7.61 6.65 -23.63
C TYR A 166 -7.53 5.16 -23.96
N ARG A 167 -8.66 4.47 -23.93
CA ARG A 167 -8.73 3.06 -24.21
C ARG A 167 -9.72 2.76 -25.34
N PRO A 168 -9.39 1.86 -26.29
CA PRO A 168 -10.32 1.39 -27.32
C PRO A 168 -11.61 0.84 -26.72
N GLU A 169 -12.70 0.96 -27.46
CA GLU A 169 -14.03 0.50 -27.06
C GLU A 169 -14.06 -1.00 -26.75
N LEU A 170 -14.91 -1.35 -25.78
CA LEU A 170 -15.36 -2.71 -25.51
C LEU A 170 -16.84 -2.80 -25.92
N ARG A 171 -17.19 -3.78 -26.75
CA ARG A 171 -18.56 -3.98 -27.23
C ARG A 171 -19.09 -5.33 -26.81
N ASN A 172 -19.87 -5.35 -25.70
CA ASN A 172 -20.50 -6.56 -25.16
C ASN A 172 -19.49 -7.71 -24.90
N MET A 173 -18.29 -7.36 -24.42
CA MET A 173 -17.20 -8.31 -24.17
C MET A 173 -17.39 -9.03 -22.84
N LYS A 174 -17.08 -10.33 -22.81
CA LYS A 174 -16.91 -11.07 -21.55
C LYS A 174 -15.45 -11.04 -21.16
N ILE A 175 -15.18 -10.79 -19.87
CA ILE A 175 -13.82 -10.74 -19.33
C ILE A 175 -13.63 -11.88 -18.31
N PHE A 176 -12.60 -12.66 -18.51
CA PHE A 176 -12.26 -13.84 -17.72
C PHE A 176 -10.76 -13.88 -17.37
N PRO A 177 -10.36 -14.61 -16.27
CA PRO A 177 -11.26 -15.32 -15.37
C PRO A 177 -12.06 -14.37 -14.48
N ARG A 178 -13.03 -14.90 -13.74
CA ARG A 178 -13.69 -14.17 -12.65
C ARG A 178 -13.05 -14.57 -11.32
N PRO A 179 -12.90 -13.63 -10.35
CA PRO A 179 -12.46 -13.98 -8.99
C PRO A 179 -13.49 -14.88 -8.28
N ILE A 180 -13.09 -15.52 -7.20
CA ILE A 180 -13.90 -16.53 -6.47
C ILE A 180 -15.30 -15.98 -6.14
N ASP A 181 -15.38 -14.79 -5.56
CA ASP A 181 -16.66 -14.17 -5.18
C ASP A 181 -17.24 -13.25 -6.28
N ASN A 182 -16.75 -13.41 -7.52
CA ASN A 182 -17.07 -12.58 -8.67
C ASN A 182 -16.69 -11.09 -8.54
N ILE A 183 -16.05 -10.68 -7.45
CA ILE A 183 -15.72 -9.30 -7.16
C ILE A 183 -14.42 -9.21 -6.36
N LEU A 184 -13.53 -8.30 -6.75
CA LEU A 184 -12.27 -8.03 -6.06
C LEU A 184 -12.42 -6.81 -5.13
N PRO A 185 -11.79 -6.83 -3.95
CA PRO A 185 -11.58 -5.61 -3.17
C PRO A 185 -10.69 -4.62 -3.93
N ILE A 186 -11.17 -3.40 -4.14
CA ILE A 186 -10.42 -2.33 -4.83
C ILE A 186 -10.33 -1.12 -3.91
N TRP A 187 -9.11 -0.62 -3.73
CA TRP A 187 -8.78 0.59 -2.99
C TRP A 187 -8.23 1.65 -3.95
N SER A 188 -8.41 2.92 -3.62
CA SER A 188 -7.76 4.03 -4.30
C SER A 188 -6.59 4.54 -3.46
N ALA A 189 -5.38 4.56 -4.04
CA ALA A 189 -4.22 5.18 -3.41
C ALA A 189 -4.33 6.70 -3.49
N VAL A 190 -4.15 7.36 -2.35
CA VAL A 190 -4.26 8.81 -2.18
C VAL A 190 -2.97 9.35 -1.59
N GLY A 191 -2.41 10.37 -2.24
CA GLY A 191 -1.36 11.20 -1.65
C GLY A 191 -1.91 12.21 -0.64
N GLY A 192 -1.04 13.01 -0.02
CA GLY A 192 -1.41 13.96 1.03
C GLY A 192 -2.51 14.99 0.71
N PRO A 193 -2.59 15.57 -0.51
CA PRO A 193 -3.59 16.61 -0.81
C PRO A 193 -5.04 16.11 -0.76
N PRO A 194 -6.00 16.90 -0.20
CA PRO A 194 -7.40 16.50 -0.07
C PRO A 194 -8.11 16.19 -1.40
N ALA A 195 -7.68 16.79 -2.51
CA ALA A 195 -8.36 16.66 -3.80
C ALA A 195 -8.51 15.19 -4.25
N SER A 196 -7.47 14.37 -4.10
CA SER A 196 -7.53 12.93 -4.45
C SER A 196 -8.42 12.15 -3.48
N ALA A 197 -8.43 12.51 -2.20
CA ALA A 197 -9.30 11.92 -1.19
C ALA A 197 -10.77 12.20 -1.50
N ILE A 198 -11.11 13.45 -1.85
CA ILE A 198 -12.46 13.86 -2.28
C ILE A 198 -12.92 13.06 -3.50
N LYS A 199 -12.04 12.87 -4.50
CA LYS A 199 -12.37 12.07 -5.69
C LYS A 199 -12.69 10.62 -5.34
N ALA A 200 -11.87 9.96 -4.50
CA ALA A 200 -12.12 8.60 -4.02
C ALA A 200 -13.45 8.50 -3.26
N GLY A 201 -13.76 9.47 -2.39
CA GLY A 201 -15.02 9.55 -1.68
C GLY A 201 -16.23 9.67 -2.62
N LYS A 202 -16.18 10.56 -3.60
CA LYS A 202 -17.23 10.71 -4.62
C LYS A 202 -17.48 9.46 -5.46
N GLN A 203 -16.46 8.60 -5.63
CA GLN A 203 -16.58 7.33 -6.34
C GLN A 203 -17.03 6.17 -5.45
N GLY A 204 -17.11 6.37 -4.13
CA GLY A 204 -17.45 5.33 -3.17
C GLY A 204 -16.39 4.20 -3.12
N VAL A 205 -15.11 4.55 -3.27
CA VAL A 205 -13.99 3.60 -3.27
C VAL A 205 -13.23 3.71 -1.96
N PRO A 206 -12.93 2.59 -1.27
CA PRO A 206 -12.04 2.55 -0.12
C PRO A 206 -10.71 3.27 -0.38
N MET A 207 -10.18 3.97 0.62
CA MET A 207 -9.02 4.84 0.47
C MET A 207 -7.80 4.30 1.21
N MET A 208 -6.64 4.26 0.53
CA MET A 208 -5.34 4.11 1.18
C MET A 208 -4.56 5.42 1.06
N ILE A 209 -4.32 6.07 2.20
CA ILE A 209 -3.60 7.34 2.26
C ILE A 209 -2.17 7.14 2.76
N THR A 210 -1.19 7.75 2.07
CA THR A 210 0.21 7.72 2.51
C THR A 210 0.50 8.82 3.53
N THR A 211 1.14 8.44 4.65
CA THR A 211 1.49 9.31 5.78
C THR A 211 2.99 9.29 6.02
N LEU A 212 3.78 9.94 5.14
CA LEU A 212 5.23 9.74 5.07
C LEU A 212 6.05 10.57 6.06
N GLY A 213 5.47 11.52 6.76
CA GLY A 213 6.19 12.32 7.76
C GLY A 213 5.47 13.60 8.14
N GLY A 214 6.01 14.30 9.14
CA GLY A 214 5.38 15.45 9.81
C GLY A 214 4.28 15.03 10.78
N PRO A 215 3.59 16.00 11.41
CA PRO A 215 2.53 15.70 12.36
C PRO A 215 1.39 14.88 11.74
N ALA A 216 0.96 13.83 12.42
CA ALA A 216 -0.15 12.98 11.98
C ALA A 216 -1.45 13.78 11.78
N MET A 217 -1.68 14.81 12.58
CA MET A 217 -2.84 15.71 12.46
C MET A 217 -3.00 16.33 11.06
N ASN A 218 -1.90 16.49 10.30
CA ASN A 218 -1.93 17.07 8.95
C ASN A 218 -2.73 16.22 7.94
N PHE A 219 -2.88 14.93 8.19
CA PHE A 219 -3.59 14.00 7.30
C PHE A 219 -5.09 13.87 7.62
N LYS A 220 -5.50 14.31 8.83
CA LYS A 220 -6.90 14.23 9.27
C LYS A 220 -7.86 14.96 8.32
N GLY A 221 -7.48 16.14 7.86
CA GLY A 221 -8.31 16.93 6.95
C GLY A 221 -8.63 16.22 5.63
N SER A 222 -7.68 15.43 5.08
CA SER A 222 -7.92 14.65 3.88
C SER A 222 -8.87 13.47 4.14
N ILE A 223 -8.78 12.82 5.30
CA ILE A 223 -9.67 11.73 5.69
C ILE A 223 -11.09 12.25 5.95
N ASP A 224 -11.22 13.36 6.64
CA ASP A 224 -12.53 14.00 6.87
C ASP A 224 -13.18 14.42 5.54
N ALA A 225 -12.41 15.03 4.63
CA ALA A 225 -12.89 15.41 3.29
C ALA A 225 -13.33 14.20 2.45
N TYR A 226 -12.61 13.06 2.54
CA TYR A 226 -13.00 11.80 1.91
C TYR A 226 -14.38 11.33 2.40
N ARG A 227 -14.57 11.26 3.72
CA ARG A 227 -15.83 10.80 4.32
C ARG A 227 -17.00 11.74 4.00
N GLN A 228 -16.76 13.06 4.06
CA GLN A 228 -17.76 14.04 3.67
C GLN A 228 -18.17 13.88 2.20
N ALA A 229 -17.21 13.79 1.28
CA ALA A 229 -17.47 13.63 -0.14
C ALA A 229 -18.23 12.33 -0.46
N ALA A 230 -17.94 11.23 0.24
CA ALA A 230 -18.66 9.98 0.11
C ALA A 230 -20.13 10.12 0.57
N THR A 231 -20.37 10.77 1.70
CA THR A 231 -21.72 11.02 2.22
C THR A 231 -22.52 11.92 1.26
N GLU A 232 -21.92 12.99 0.75
CA GLU A 232 -22.55 13.89 -0.22
C GLU A 232 -22.88 13.19 -1.55
N ALA A 233 -22.10 12.20 -1.93
CA ALA A 233 -22.35 11.37 -3.12
C ALA A 233 -23.37 10.22 -2.87
N GLY A 234 -23.93 10.11 -1.65
CA GLY A 234 -24.94 9.11 -1.29
C GLY A 234 -24.39 7.74 -0.91
N PHE A 235 -23.09 7.63 -0.61
CA PHE A 235 -22.49 6.39 -0.11
C PHE A 235 -22.56 6.30 1.42
N ASP A 236 -22.59 5.06 1.92
CA ASP A 236 -22.36 4.82 3.35
C ASP A 236 -20.86 5.00 3.64
N ALA A 237 -20.51 6.16 4.22
CA ALA A 237 -19.15 6.51 4.57
C ALA A 237 -18.66 5.86 5.89
N SER A 238 -19.40 4.90 6.43
CA SER A 238 -18.96 4.18 7.64
C SER A 238 -17.67 3.41 7.42
N PRO A 239 -16.88 3.17 8.48
CA PRO A 239 -15.67 2.35 8.40
C PRO A 239 -15.89 0.95 7.82
N LYS A 240 -17.09 0.40 8.00
CA LYS A 240 -17.45 -0.92 7.48
C LYS A 240 -17.64 -0.92 5.96
N SER A 241 -18.23 0.12 5.42
CA SER A 241 -18.57 0.21 3.99
C SER A 241 -17.46 0.83 3.17
N LEU A 242 -16.82 1.86 3.71
CA LEU A 242 -15.70 2.59 3.09
C LEU A 242 -14.53 2.70 4.08
N PRO A 243 -13.79 1.59 4.30
CA PRO A 243 -12.64 1.61 5.19
C PRO A 243 -11.53 2.53 4.67
N VAL A 244 -10.73 3.04 5.61
CA VAL A 244 -9.52 3.81 5.35
C VAL A 244 -8.32 2.99 5.78
N SER A 245 -7.30 2.93 4.94
CA SER A 245 -5.97 2.42 5.24
C SER A 245 -4.98 3.57 5.29
N THR A 246 -4.06 3.56 6.24
CA THR A 246 -2.87 4.42 6.24
C THR A 246 -1.65 3.63 5.83
N ALA A 247 -0.68 4.27 5.15
CA ALA A 247 0.58 3.65 4.75
C ALA A 247 1.75 4.57 5.09
N SER A 248 2.75 4.05 5.80
CA SER A 248 3.91 4.83 6.25
C SER A 248 5.22 4.08 6.05
N LEU A 249 6.32 4.82 5.95
CA LEU A 249 7.66 4.26 6.12
C LEU A 249 7.78 3.74 7.56
N PHE A 250 8.40 2.58 7.71
CA PHE A 250 8.41 1.86 8.97
C PHE A 250 9.78 1.30 9.31
N TYR A 251 10.17 1.44 10.57
CA TYR A 251 11.30 0.72 11.13
C TYR A 251 11.16 0.59 12.66
N THR A 252 11.37 -0.62 13.17
CA THR A 252 11.39 -0.88 14.62
C THR A 252 12.64 -1.65 15.02
N ALA A 253 13.12 -1.41 16.23
CA ALA A 253 14.20 -2.14 16.88
C ALA A 253 13.89 -2.21 18.39
N GLU A 254 14.66 -2.99 19.15
CA GLU A 254 14.43 -3.16 20.59
C GLU A 254 14.36 -1.82 21.35
N THR A 255 15.19 -0.85 20.95
CA THR A 255 15.16 0.51 21.51
C THR A 255 14.90 1.55 20.41
N THR A 256 14.31 2.67 20.80
CA THR A 256 14.10 3.82 19.90
C THR A 256 15.42 4.37 19.36
N GLN A 257 16.47 4.41 20.18
CA GLN A 257 17.79 4.88 19.75
C GLN A 257 18.37 3.98 18.66
N ASP A 258 18.25 2.68 18.81
CA ASP A 258 18.69 1.73 17.80
C ASP A 258 17.87 1.88 16.51
N ALA A 259 16.55 1.94 16.60
CA ALA A 259 15.69 2.16 15.45
C ALA A 259 16.05 3.43 14.68
N MET A 260 16.30 4.54 15.37
CA MET A 260 16.70 5.80 14.75
C MET A 260 18.08 5.73 14.12
N ARG A 261 19.06 5.15 14.81
CA ARG A 261 20.43 4.99 14.33
C ARG A 261 20.50 4.12 13.08
N GLU A 262 19.77 3.01 13.07
CA GLU A 262 19.78 2.03 12.00
C GLU A 262 19.00 2.52 10.77
N PHE A 263 17.87 3.16 10.96
CA PHE A 263 17.00 3.53 9.85
C PHE A 263 17.37 4.84 9.16
N TYR A 264 17.91 5.85 9.87
CA TYR A 264 18.18 7.15 9.27
C TYR A 264 19.05 7.11 8.00
N PRO A 265 20.14 6.35 7.93
CA PRO A 265 20.95 6.27 6.71
C PRO A 265 20.15 5.71 5.52
N HIS A 266 19.31 4.70 5.72
CA HIS A 266 18.43 4.13 4.70
C HIS A 266 17.37 5.14 4.24
N LEU A 267 16.69 5.78 5.20
CA LEU A 267 15.71 6.83 4.93
C LEU A 267 16.31 7.98 4.12
N ASN A 268 17.49 8.46 4.52
CA ASN A 268 18.19 9.54 3.85
C ASN A 268 18.59 9.16 2.41
N THR A 269 19.11 7.95 2.21
CA THR A 269 19.45 7.41 0.90
C THR A 269 18.21 7.28 0.00
N GLY A 270 17.17 6.64 0.46
CA GLY A 270 15.93 6.47 -0.30
C GLY A 270 15.30 7.81 -0.68
N MET A 271 15.24 8.77 0.23
CA MET A 271 14.71 10.11 -0.05
C MET A 271 15.58 10.88 -1.04
N SER A 272 16.89 10.74 -0.98
CA SER A 272 17.80 11.35 -1.95
C SER A 272 17.53 10.86 -3.38
N PHE A 273 17.24 9.57 -3.56
CA PHE A 273 16.86 9.02 -4.86
C PHE A 273 15.47 9.49 -5.33
N ILE A 274 14.52 9.61 -4.42
CA ILE A 274 13.13 9.97 -4.76
C ILE A 274 12.99 11.47 -5.03
N ARG A 275 13.63 12.31 -4.22
CA ARG A 275 13.41 13.77 -4.20
C ARG A 275 14.63 14.57 -4.61
N GLY A 276 15.78 13.94 -4.87
CA GLY A 276 17.04 14.62 -5.11
C GLY A 276 17.68 15.23 -3.86
N VAL A 277 17.02 15.13 -2.70
CA VAL A 277 17.49 15.62 -1.40
C VAL A 277 17.19 14.60 -0.31
N GLY A 278 18.09 14.47 0.66
CA GLY A 278 17.93 13.57 1.79
C GLY A 278 16.83 14.00 2.75
N TYR A 279 16.54 13.14 3.72
CA TYR A 279 15.55 13.45 4.77
C TYR A 279 16.15 14.38 5.83
N PRO A 280 15.49 15.52 6.17
CA PRO A 280 16.05 16.50 7.11
C PRO A 280 16.27 15.90 8.50
N LYS A 281 17.51 16.00 9.03
CA LYS A 281 17.86 15.44 10.35
C LYS A 281 16.97 15.96 11.48
N GLN A 282 16.67 17.26 11.47
CA GLN A 282 15.81 17.89 12.46
C GLN A 282 14.40 17.29 12.47
N GLN A 283 13.83 17.07 11.28
CA GLN A 283 12.52 16.43 11.15
C GLN A 283 12.57 14.97 11.62
N PHE A 284 13.64 14.24 11.27
CA PHE A 284 13.82 12.87 11.72
C PHE A 284 13.99 12.77 13.24
N ALA A 285 14.70 13.70 13.86
CA ALA A 285 14.88 13.75 15.32
C ALA A 285 13.55 13.87 16.09
N ASN A 286 12.52 14.43 15.47
CA ASN A 286 11.19 14.53 16.06
C ASN A 286 10.36 13.24 15.89
N SER A 287 10.76 12.32 15.00
CA SER A 287 9.96 11.12 14.69
C SER A 287 9.62 10.21 15.87
N PRO A 288 10.36 10.18 17.00
CA PRO A 288 9.94 9.45 18.19
C PRO A 288 8.67 9.99 18.86
N ASP A 289 8.29 11.25 18.66
CA ASP A 289 7.03 11.77 19.19
C ASP A 289 5.85 10.98 18.63
N TYR A 290 4.95 10.49 19.49
CA TYR A 290 3.81 9.68 19.09
C TYR A 290 2.84 10.42 18.13
N ARG A 291 2.91 11.75 18.08
CA ARG A 291 2.10 12.60 17.20
C ARG A 291 2.66 12.73 15.78
N GLU A 292 3.90 12.28 15.55
CA GLU A 292 4.52 12.28 14.24
C GLU A 292 4.07 11.08 13.41
N ALA A 293 3.86 11.27 12.10
CA ALA A 293 3.34 10.23 11.21
C ALA A 293 4.37 9.15 10.85
N LEU A 294 5.67 9.50 10.81
CA LEU A 294 6.72 8.55 10.47
C LEU A 294 6.84 7.44 11.54
N MET A 295 6.73 6.18 11.14
CA MET A 295 6.70 5.02 12.05
C MET A 295 8.10 4.48 12.34
N VAL A 296 8.84 5.16 13.21
CA VAL A 296 10.18 4.77 13.66
C VAL A 296 10.25 4.78 15.17
N GLY A 297 10.73 3.69 15.79
CA GLY A 297 10.86 3.60 17.24
C GLY A 297 10.92 2.17 17.77
N SER A 298 10.92 2.02 19.11
CA SER A 298 10.73 0.73 19.75
C SER A 298 9.30 0.21 19.54
N PRO A 299 9.03 -1.09 19.77
CA PRO A 299 7.67 -1.64 19.68
C PRO A 299 6.64 -0.84 20.49
N GLN A 300 6.97 -0.45 21.73
CA GLN A 300 6.09 0.36 22.56
C GLN A 300 5.73 1.70 21.89
N GLN A 301 6.71 2.37 21.31
CA GLN A 301 6.52 3.65 20.64
C GLN A 301 5.70 3.52 19.37
N ILE A 302 5.91 2.46 18.59
CA ILE A 302 5.10 2.15 17.41
C ILE A 302 3.63 1.89 17.78
N ILE A 303 3.40 1.15 18.87
CA ILE A 303 2.04 0.90 19.40
C ILE A 303 1.34 2.23 19.73
N GLU A 304 2.01 3.12 20.49
CA GLU A 304 1.46 4.43 20.85
C GLU A 304 1.10 5.28 19.62
N LYS A 305 1.97 5.29 18.60
CA LYS A 305 1.76 6.01 17.35
C LYS A 305 0.55 5.46 16.57
N ILE A 306 0.45 4.15 16.43
CA ILE A 306 -0.64 3.50 15.69
C ILE A 306 -1.98 3.74 16.42
N LEU A 307 -2.01 3.61 17.75
CA LEU A 307 -3.21 3.85 18.54
C LEU A 307 -3.65 5.32 18.47
N TYR A 308 -2.71 6.27 18.60
CA TYR A 308 -2.99 7.69 18.41
C TYR A 308 -3.56 8.00 17.02
N GLN A 309 -2.95 7.43 15.96
CA GLN A 309 -3.46 7.61 14.62
C GLN A 309 -4.82 6.93 14.41
N HIS A 310 -5.05 5.78 15.06
CA HIS A 310 -6.35 5.10 14.99
C HIS A 310 -7.44 5.95 15.66
N GLU A 311 -7.18 6.54 16.81
CA GLU A 311 -8.09 7.48 17.48
C GLU A 311 -8.34 8.73 16.62
N LEU A 312 -7.29 9.27 15.98
CA LEU A 312 -7.36 10.49 15.19
C LEU A 312 -8.11 10.30 13.86
N TYR A 313 -7.91 9.18 13.17
CA TYR A 313 -8.39 8.94 11.80
C TYR A 313 -9.58 7.99 11.72
N GLY A 314 -9.76 7.13 12.71
CA GLY A 314 -10.70 6.01 12.63
C GLY A 314 -10.41 5.09 11.46
N HIS A 315 -9.12 4.82 11.15
CA HIS A 315 -8.73 3.94 10.06
C HIS A 315 -8.81 2.46 10.47
N GLN A 316 -9.02 1.58 9.49
CA GLN A 316 -9.23 0.14 9.69
C GLN A 316 -8.00 -0.69 9.32
N ARG A 317 -7.00 -0.09 8.67
CA ARG A 317 -5.77 -0.78 8.28
C ARG A 317 -4.57 0.17 8.39
N PHE A 318 -3.47 -0.34 8.91
CA PHE A 318 -2.16 0.29 8.85
C PHE A 318 -1.21 -0.56 7.99
N MET A 319 -0.50 0.07 7.04
CA MET A 319 0.46 -0.57 6.16
C MET A 319 1.87 -0.03 6.41
N ALA A 320 2.81 -0.92 6.70
CA ALA A 320 4.22 -0.60 6.98
C ALA A 320 5.10 -0.90 5.76
N GLN A 321 5.82 0.11 5.23
CA GLN A 321 6.91 -0.14 4.27
C GLN A 321 8.17 -0.55 5.03
N ILE A 322 8.55 -1.82 4.89
CA ILE A 322 9.57 -2.46 5.74
C ILE A 322 10.99 -2.47 5.16
N ASP A 323 11.16 -2.17 3.88
CA ASP A 323 12.44 -2.28 3.16
C ASP A 323 12.91 -0.96 2.52
N PHE A 324 12.33 0.16 2.91
CA PHE A 324 12.61 1.47 2.33
C PHE A 324 14.09 1.85 2.45
N GLY A 325 14.65 2.35 1.32
CA GLY A 325 16.05 2.78 1.28
C GLY A 325 17.05 1.62 1.29
N GLY A 326 16.62 0.41 0.93
CA GLY A 326 17.48 -0.78 0.86
C GLY A 326 17.84 -1.32 2.24
N VAL A 327 16.90 -1.31 3.19
CA VAL A 327 17.06 -1.99 4.49
C VAL A 327 17.46 -3.44 4.26
N PRO A 328 18.52 -3.96 4.92
CA PRO A 328 18.96 -5.34 4.79
C PRO A 328 17.89 -6.34 5.21
N PHE A 329 17.83 -7.49 4.52
CA PHE A 329 16.83 -8.51 4.80
C PHE A 329 16.85 -9.01 6.25
N GLU A 330 18.02 -9.12 6.86
CA GLU A 330 18.19 -9.47 8.28
C GLU A 330 17.46 -8.50 9.23
N ASN A 331 17.42 -7.21 8.88
CA ASN A 331 16.68 -6.20 9.63
C ASN A 331 15.17 -6.27 9.34
N VAL A 332 14.80 -6.56 8.10
CA VAL A 332 13.39 -6.80 7.73
C VAL A 332 12.81 -7.97 8.53
N MET A 333 13.54 -9.09 8.65
CA MET A 333 13.12 -10.25 9.46
C MET A 333 12.89 -9.87 10.91
N LYS A 334 13.84 -9.16 11.55
CA LYS A 334 13.70 -8.68 12.94
C LYS A 334 12.49 -7.75 13.12
N ASN A 335 12.25 -6.88 12.15
CA ASN A 335 11.05 -6.02 12.17
C ASN A 335 9.77 -6.85 12.15
N ILE A 336 9.69 -7.88 11.30
CA ILE A 336 8.53 -8.78 11.20
C ILE A 336 8.32 -9.53 12.53
N GLU A 337 9.40 -10.03 13.15
CA GLU A 337 9.34 -10.69 14.47
C GLU A 337 8.80 -9.78 15.54
N LEU A 338 9.30 -8.53 15.67
CA LEU A 338 8.82 -7.55 16.64
C LEU A 338 7.36 -7.13 16.38
N ILE A 339 6.96 -7.04 15.09
CA ILE A 339 5.58 -6.75 14.73
C ILE A 339 4.66 -7.88 15.20
N GLY A 340 5.00 -9.14 14.91
CA GLY A 340 4.18 -10.30 15.25
C GLY A 340 4.13 -10.59 16.74
N ASN A 341 5.26 -10.47 17.43
CA ASN A 341 5.37 -10.85 18.84
C ASN A 341 4.91 -9.77 19.81
N ASP A 342 5.16 -8.49 19.51
CA ASP A 342 4.96 -7.40 20.44
C ASP A 342 3.88 -6.41 19.99
N ILE A 343 3.94 -5.94 18.73
CA ILE A 343 3.10 -4.82 18.28
C ILE A 343 1.65 -5.25 18.07
N ILE A 344 1.42 -6.26 17.22
CA ILE A 344 0.07 -6.71 16.88
C ILE A 344 -0.72 -7.20 18.11
N PRO A 345 -0.15 -8.05 19.01
CA PRO A 345 -0.88 -8.51 20.19
C PRO A 345 -1.27 -7.36 21.13
N ALA A 346 -0.40 -6.37 21.29
CA ALA A 346 -0.68 -5.22 22.15
C ALA A 346 -1.79 -4.32 21.56
N ILE A 347 -1.78 -4.06 20.25
CA ILE A 347 -2.84 -3.29 19.57
C ILE A 347 -4.18 -4.03 19.67
N LYS A 348 -4.21 -5.33 19.37
CA LYS A 348 -5.42 -6.15 19.47
C LYS A 348 -6.00 -6.13 20.89
N LYS A 349 -5.15 -6.30 21.90
CA LYS A 349 -5.55 -6.23 23.32
C LYS A 349 -6.11 -4.87 23.72
N HIS A 350 -5.56 -3.78 23.17
CA HIS A 350 -6.03 -2.41 23.46
C HIS A 350 -7.39 -2.14 22.84
N LEU A 351 -7.57 -2.51 21.57
CA LEU A 351 -8.78 -2.24 20.80
C LEU A 351 -9.94 -3.22 21.07
N SER A 352 -9.70 -4.31 21.79
CA SER A 352 -10.73 -5.28 22.21
C SER A 352 -11.42 -4.89 23.52
N LYS A 353 -10.98 -3.80 24.17
CA LYS A 353 -11.60 -3.27 25.40
C LYS A 353 -12.71 -2.28 25.08
#